data_1199ae1060688cfdcef5d06f1928e6d5
#
_entry.id   1199ae1060688cfdcef5d06f1928e6d5
#
_cell.length_a   1.000
_cell.length_b   1.000
_cell.length_c   1.000
_cell.angle_alpha   90.00
_cell.angle_beta   90.00
_cell.angle_gamma   90.00
#
_symmetry.space_group_name_H-M   'P 1'
#
loop_
_entity.id
_entity.type
_entity.pdbx_description
1 polymer ?
#
loop_
_entity_poly.entity_id
_entity_poly.type
_entity_poly.pdbx_seq_one_letter_code
_entity_poly.pdbx_strand_id
1 'polypeptide(L)'
;MVVLCEGSLSVERIRSRFPSIGVVDISEGVPPGMRGDVLFGGWGPHSVDAMATGVRWVQMAGTGIDGAPPEVRAAPVLTSARGASAVAISEYVIATMGAFARNFPQNWLREAPQIWNYQPAGTLAGTTLGLFGFGGIAQRVARIALAMDMSVVALRRSAVPSPIDGVEMVRSLSDLVSVVDHLVLAAPATELTRHVIDADSLAFMRPGVHLVNIARGALVDQEALRRALDDGTVARASLDVTDPEPLPTGHWLFDHPKVFLTPHASWVGPPFLEKATDMFCDNLERYLVGQPLQGVVGGEGY
;
A
#
# COMPACT_ATOMS: atom_id res chain seq x y z
N MET A 1 -9.50 -23.67 21.70
CA MET A 1 -9.44 -22.43 20.94
C MET A 1 -9.88 -22.69 19.51
N VAL A 2 -10.66 -21.77 18.95
CA VAL A 2 -11.18 -21.85 17.58
C VAL A 2 -10.74 -20.61 16.81
N VAL A 3 -10.08 -20.82 15.68
CA VAL A 3 -9.73 -19.80 14.69
C VAL A 3 -10.78 -19.81 13.58
N LEU A 4 -11.41 -18.67 13.34
CA LEU A 4 -12.25 -18.42 12.18
C LEU A 4 -11.38 -17.82 11.09
N CYS A 5 -11.45 -18.35 9.87
CA CYS A 5 -10.55 -17.96 8.80
C CYS A 5 -11.32 -17.68 7.50
N GLU A 6 -11.07 -16.54 6.87
CA GLU A 6 -11.61 -16.20 5.56
C GLU A 6 -10.64 -16.67 4.47
N GLY A 7 -10.83 -17.88 3.94
CA GLY A 7 -10.09 -18.42 2.79
C GLY A 7 -9.47 -19.80 3.05
N SER A 8 -9.82 -20.74 2.20
CA SER A 8 -9.49 -22.16 2.30
C SER A 8 -7.98 -22.44 2.33
N LEU A 9 -7.19 -21.73 1.51
CA LEU A 9 -5.73 -21.93 1.46
C LEU A 9 -5.06 -21.60 2.80
N SER A 10 -5.51 -20.56 3.48
CA SER A 10 -5.00 -20.21 4.81
C SER A 10 -5.42 -21.21 5.86
N VAL A 11 -6.65 -21.76 5.75
CA VAL A 11 -7.16 -22.82 6.65
C VAL A 11 -6.26 -24.05 6.65
N GLU A 12 -5.90 -24.55 5.47
CA GLU A 12 -5.03 -25.73 5.35
C GLU A 12 -3.65 -25.47 5.95
N ARG A 13 -3.06 -24.32 5.69
CA ARG A 13 -1.75 -23.93 6.22
C ARG A 13 -1.77 -23.80 7.75
N ILE A 14 -2.81 -23.18 8.33
CA ILE A 14 -2.98 -23.05 9.77
C ILE A 14 -3.17 -24.42 10.42
N ARG A 15 -4.04 -25.30 9.87
CA ARG A 15 -4.26 -26.66 10.36
C ARG A 15 -2.98 -27.49 10.37
N SER A 16 -2.18 -27.38 9.33
CA SER A 16 -0.90 -28.08 9.22
C SER A 16 0.08 -27.68 10.33
N ARG A 17 0.13 -26.37 10.66
CA ARG A 17 1.04 -25.87 11.69
C ARG A 17 0.49 -26.08 13.13
N PHE A 18 -0.84 -26.10 13.29
CA PHE A 18 -1.53 -26.19 14.58
C PHE A 18 -2.61 -27.28 14.60
N PRO A 19 -2.23 -28.58 14.56
CA PRO A 19 -3.21 -29.68 14.44
C PRO A 19 -4.14 -29.83 15.65
N SER A 20 -3.80 -29.24 16.79
CA SER A 20 -4.62 -29.26 18.02
C SER A 20 -5.62 -28.09 18.12
N ILE A 21 -5.62 -27.15 17.17
CA ILE A 21 -6.50 -25.98 17.17
C ILE A 21 -7.64 -26.20 16.19
N GLY A 22 -8.87 -25.87 16.59
CA GLY A 22 -10.01 -25.84 15.70
C GLY A 22 -9.85 -24.68 14.70
N VAL A 23 -9.82 -24.99 13.39
CA VAL A 23 -9.79 -23.97 12.34
C VAL A 23 -11.00 -24.15 11.44
N VAL A 24 -11.81 -23.11 11.30
CA VAL A 24 -13.08 -23.12 10.57
C VAL A 24 -12.99 -22.10 9.43
N ASP A 25 -13.24 -22.58 8.20
CA ASP A 25 -13.43 -21.71 7.05
C ASP A 25 -14.83 -21.06 7.14
N ILE A 26 -14.85 -19.74 7.10
CA ILE A 26 -16.08 -18.95 7.14
C ILE A 26 -16.37 -18.23 5.81
N SER A 27 -15.73 -18.64 4.71
CA SER A 27 -15.96 -18.05 3.39
C SER A 27 -17.41 -18.16 2.93
N GLU A 28 -18.10 -19.23 3.35
CA GLU A 28 -19.52 -19.50 3.06
C GLU A 28 -20.46 -19.11 4.22
N GLY A 29 -19.92 -18.54 5.29
CA GLY A 29 -20.67 -18.11 6.47
C GLY A 29 -20.18 -18.73 7.76
N VAL A 30 -20.61 -18.13 8.88
CA VAL A 30 -20.31 -18.64 10.22
C VAL A 30 -21.33 -19.69 10.60
N PRO A 31 -20.90 -20.94 10.96
CA PRO A 31 -21.84 -21.98 11.36
C PRO A 31 -22.69 -21.58 12.58
N PRO A 32 -24.00 -21.93 12.61
CA PRO A 32 -24.87 -21.62 13.74
C PRO A 32 -24.34 -22.17 15.07
N GLY A 33 -24.37 -21.34 16.12
CA GLY A 33 -23.89 -21.71 17.46
C GLY A 33 -22.37 -21.81 17.59
N MET A 34 -21.62 -21.43 16.58
CA MET A 34 -20.15 -21.39 16.63
C MET A 34 -19.67 -20.38 17.66
N ARG A 35 -18.59 -20.73 18.36
CA ARG A 35 -17.79 -19.80 19.17
C ARG A 35 -16.41 -19.69 18.54
N GLY A 36 -15.98 -18.47 18.27
CA GLY A 36 -14.64 -18.15 17.77
C GLY A 36 -13.82 -17.38 18.79
N ASP A 37 -12.56 -17.69 18.89
CA ASP A 37 -11.62 -16.96 19.75
C ASP A 37 -10.79 -15.95 18.95
N VAL A 38 -10.45 -16.30 17.71
CA VAL A 38 -9.57 -15.53 16.82
C VAL A 38 -10.18 -15.49 15.42
N LEU A 39 -10.08 -14.33 14.74
CA LEU A 39 -10.42 -14.16 13.34
C LEU A 39 -9.15 -13.83 12.53
N PHE A 40 -8.89 -14.57 11.46
CA PHE A 40 -7.92 -14.23 10.43
C PHE A 40 -8.63 -13.86 9.13
N GLY A 41 -8.46 -12.61 8.70
CA GLY A 41 -9.15 -12.01 7.54
C GLY A 41 -9.61 -10.59 7.84
N GLY A 42 -10.91 -10.39 8.10
CA GLY A 42 -11.47 -9.15 8.63
C GLY A 42 -12.11 -8.20 7.61
N TRP A 43 -12.11 -8.54 6.31
CA TRP A 43 -12.81 -7.77 5.26
C TRP A 43 -13.92 -8.55 4.56
N GLY A 44 -14.01 -9.84 4.79
CA GLY A 44 -15.00 -10.68 4.14
C GLY A 44 -16.43 -10.36 4.61
N PRO A 45 -17.44 -10.82 3.86
CA PRO A 45 -18.85 -10.54 4.15
C PRO A 45 -19.31 -11.10 5.50
N HIS A 46 -18.59 -12.09 6.04
CA HIS A 46 -18.94 -12.78 7.29
C HIS A 46 -18.10 -12.34 8.50
N SER A 47 -17.24 -11.31 8.33
CA SER A 47 -16.39 -10.79 9.42
C SER A 47 -17.22 -10.27 10.60
N VAL A 48 -18.33 -9.58 10.35
CA VAL A 48 -19.22 -9.05 11.40
C VAL A 48 -19.88 -10.18 12.18
N ASP A 49 -20.38 -11.20 11.49
CA ASP A 49 -20.96 -12.39 12.11
C ASP A 49 -19.91 -13.16 12.94
N ALA A 50 -18.68 -13.23 12.44
CA ALA A 50 -17.58 -13.81 13.19
C ALA A 50 -17.31 -13.07 14.50
N MET A 51 -17.34 -11.74 14.50
CA MET A 51 -17.18 -10.94 15.73
C MET A 51 -18.26 -11.24 16.77
N ALA A 52 -19.50 -11.48 16.33
CA ALA A 52 -20.62 -11.84 17.23
C ALA A 52 -20.43 -13.20 17.94
N THR A 53 -19.49 -14.04 17.50
CA THR A 53 -19.21 -15.36 18.12
C THR A 53 -18.35 -15.28 19.38
N GLY A 54 -17.79 -14.11 19.71
CA GLY A 54 -16.93 -13.88 20.89
C GLY A 54 -15.44 -13.74 20.56
N VAL A 55 -15.09 -13.45 19.32
CA VAL A 55 -13.71 -13.19 18.87
C VAL A 55 -13.05 -12.10 19.72
N ARG A 56 -11.86 -12.36 20.21
CA ARG A 56 -11.08 -11.45 21.05
C ARG A 56 -9.84 -10.90 20.37
N TRP A 57 -9.35 -11.57 19.33
CA TRP A 57 -8.23 -11.13 18.53
C TRP A 57 -8.56 -11.27 17.04
N VAL A 58 -8.39 -10.18 16.32
CA VAL A 58 -8.45 -10.17 14.86
C VAL A 58 -7.07 -9.90 14.30
N GLN A 59 -6.63 -10.70 13.35
CA GLN A 59 -5.51 -10.35 12.48
C GLN A 59 -6.03 -10.09 11.07
N MET A 60 -5.90 -8.84 10.63
CA MET A 60 -6.15 -8.46 9.25
C MET A 60 -5.13 -9.12 8.32
N ALA A 61 -5.59 -9.70 7.21
CA ALA A 61 -4.69 -10.30 6.24
C ALA A 61 -3.84 -9.26 5.47
N GLY A 62 -4.24 -7.98 5.45
CA GLY A 62 -3.49 -6.89 4.83
C GLY A 62 -2.90 -5.90 5.82
N THR A 63 -2.38 -4.79 5.30
CA THR A 63 -1.72 -3.75 6.10
C THR A 63 -2.70 -2.71 6.64
N GLY A 64 -3.58 -2.17 5.79
CA GLY A 64 -4.54 -1.13 6.17
C GLY A 64 -5.76 -1.73 6.88
N ILE A 65 -6.43 -0.94 7.69
CA ILE A 65 -7.63 -1.36 8.43
C ILE A 65 -8.84 -0.46 8.17
N ASP A 66 -8.65 0.64 7.48
CA ASP A 66 -9.64 1.69 7.24
C ASP A 66 -10.90 1.19 6.50
N GLY A 67 -10.76 0.19 5.62
CA GLY A 67 -11.88 -0.47 4.96
C GLY A 67 -12.55 -1.60 5.76
N ALA A 68 -12.05 -1.94 6.96
CA ALA A 68 -12.66 -2.99 7.76
C ALA A 68 -13.95 -2.50 8.46
N PRO A 69 -14.94 -3.40 8.68
CA PRO A 69 -16.14 -3.08 9.44
C PRO A 69 -15.82 -2.50 10.82
N PRO A 70 -16.66 -1.58 11.35
CA PRO A 70 -16.46 -1.00 12.68
C PRO A 70 -16.32 -2.05 13.79
N GLU A 71 -17.07 -3.14 13.73
CA GLU A 71 -17.04 -4.26 14.69
C GLU A 71 -15.68 -4.93 14.71
N VAL A 72 -15.06 -5.12 13.54
CA VAL A 72 -13.72 -5.69 13.39
C VAL A 72 -12.67 -4.74 13.94
N ARG A 73 -12.80 -3.43 13.62
CA ARG A 73 -11.88 -2.40 14.15
C ARG A 73 -11.96 -2.21 15.65
N ALA A 74 -13.12 -2.53 16.24
CA ALA A 74 -13.35 -2.48 17.69
C ALA A 74 -12.91 -3.76 18.43
N ALA A 75 -12.27 -4.73 17.76
CA ALA A 75 -11.78 -5.94 18.39
C ALA A 75 -10.88 -5.61 19.59
N PRO A 76 -10.97 -6.36 20.72
CA PRO A 76 -10.12 -6.15 21.90
C PRO A 76 -8.62 -6.16 21.58
N VAL A 77 -8.22 -6.98 20.61
CA VAL A 77 -6.87 -6.99 20.04
C VAL A 77 -7.01 -7.00 18.53
N LEU A 78 -6.39 -6.03 17.86
CA LEU A 78 -6.34 -5.94 16.41
C LEU A 78 -4.88 -5.91 15.96
N THR A 79 -4.53 -6.79 15.02
CA THR A 79 -3.22 -6.84 14.38
C THR A 79 -3.38 -6.80 12.87
N SER A 80 -2.34 -6.36 12.16
CA SER A 80 -2.33 -6.35 10.69
C SER A 80 -1.09 -7.05 10.13
N ALA A 81 -1.22 -7.62 8.93
CA ALA A 81 -0.11 -8.27 8.22
C ALA A 81 0.83 -7.23 7.57
N ARG A 82 1.29 -6.28 8.39
CA ARG A 82 2.16 -5.19 7.97
C ARG A 82 3.45 -5.72 7.36
N GLY A 83 3.66 -5.45 6.08
CA GLY A 83 4.83 -5.91 5.32
C GLY A 83 4.60 -7.16 4.48
N ALA A 84 3.45 -7.84 4.56
CA ALA A 84 3.14 -9.00 3.70
C ALA A 84 3.22 -8.65 2.21
N SER A 85 2.67 -7.50 1.83
CA SER A 85 2.64 -7.01 0.44
C SER A 85 3.86 -6.17 0.03
N ALA A 86 4.87 -6.01 0.92
CA ALA A 86 5.97 -5.08 0.64
C ALA A 86 6.77 -5.45 -0.63
N VAL A 87 6.87 -6.73 -0.99
CA VAL A 87 7.54 -7.17 -2.22
C VAL A 87 6.77 -6.70 -3.44
N ALA A 88 5.50 -7.10 -3.58
CA ALA A 88 4.66 -6.77 -4.74
C ALA A 88 4.54 -5.25 -4.92
N ILE A 89 4.23 -4.51 -3.85
CA ILE A 89 4.07 -3.05 -3.92
C ILE A 89 5.39 -2.37 -4.32
N SER A 90 6.54 -2.82 -3.79
CA SER A 90 7.82 -2.22 -4.19
C SER A 90 8.15 -2.47 -5.65
N GLU A 91 7.84 -3.65 -6.18
CA GLU A 91 8.00 -3.97 -7.59
C GLU A 91 7.07 -3.14 -8.47
N TYR A 92 5.81 -2.96 -8.05
CA TYR A 92 4.87 -2.05 -8.72
C TYR A 92 5.42 -0.63 -8.81
N VAL A 93 5.93 -0.07 -7.70
CA VAL A 93 6.51 1.28 -7.68
C VAL A 93 7.68 1.40 -8.65
N ILE A 94 8.64 0.48 -8.60
CA ILE A 94 9.81 0.50 -9.51
C ILE A 94 9.40 0.31 -10.97
N ALA A 95 8.42 -0.57 -11.24
CA ALA A 95 7.90 -0.79 -12.59
C ALA A 95 7.23 0.48 -13.14
N THR A 96 6.41 1.18 -12.36
CA THR A 96 5.75 2.43 -12.79
C THR A 96 6.75 3.57 -12.98
N MET A 97 7.77 3.68 -12.11
CA MET A 97 8.86 4.65 -12.28
C MET A 97 9.69 4.35 -13.55
N GLY A 98 10.03 3.07 -13.78
CA GLY A 98 10.71 2.64 -14.99
C GLY A 98 9.87 2.89 -16.26
N ALA A 99 8.57 2.62 -16.20
CA ALA A 99 7.65 2.90 -17.29
C ALA A 99 7.55 4.40 -17.59
N PHE A 100 7.55 5.25 -16.57
CA PHE A 100 7.62 6.70 -16.76
C PHE A 100 8.92 7.12 -17.43
N ALA A 101 10.07 6.73 -16.87
CA ALA A 101 11.38 7.10 -17.41
C ALA A 101 11.57 6.64 -18.86
N ARG A 102 11.08 5.46 -19.22
CA ARG A 102 11.17 4.90 -20.57
C ARG A 102 10.02 5.33 -21.49
N ASN A 103 9.10 6.16 -21.02
CA ASN A 103 7.89 6.58 -21.72
C ASN A 103 7.07 5.38 -22.26
N PHE A 104 6.86 4.37 -21.41
CA PHE A 104 5.99 3.23 -21.73
C PHE A 104 4.54 3.51 -21.28
N PRO A 105 3.54 2.99 -22.03
CA PRO A 105 3.64 2.17 -23.26
C PRO A 105 3.76 2.97 -24.55
N GLN A 106 3.87 4.32 -24.52
CA GLN A 106 3.85 5.18 -25.69
C GLN A 106 4.96 4.85 -26.70
N ASN A 107 6.13 4.42 -26.19
CA ASN A 107 7.26 4.02 -27.03
C ASN A 107 7.16 2.58 -27.59
N TRP A 108 6.08 1.84 -27.27
CA TRP A 108 5.87 0.53 -27.88
C TRP A 108 5.27 0.65 -29.27
N LEU A 109 5.93 0.07 -30.24
CA LEU A 109 5.42 0.04 -31.61
C LEU A 109 4.23 -0.94 -31.69
N ARG A 110 3.13 -0.48 -32.29
CA ARG A 110 1.91 -1.26 -32.55
C ARG A 110 1.76 -1.60 -34.03
N GLU A 111 2.51 -0.87 -34.89
CA GLU A 111 2.55 -1.02 -36.35
C GLU A 111 3.95 -0.70 -36.85
N ALA A 112 4.24 -1.06 -38.10
CA ALA A 112 5.52 -0.75 -38.74
C ALA A 112 5.65 0.75 -38.97
N PRO A 113 6.63 1.45 -38.38
CA PRO A 113 6.82 2.87 -38.65
C PRO A 113 7.42 3.10 -40.04
N GLN A 114 7.13 4.25 -40.64
CA GLN A 114 7.73 4.65 -41.90
C GLN A 114 9.26 4.87 -41.79
N ILE A 115 9.69 5.34 -40.62
CA ILE A 115 11.10 5.56 -40.32
C ILE A 115 11.39 4.83 -38.98
N TRP A 116 12.39 3.96 -38.98
CA TRP A 116 12.88 3.30 -37.78
C TRP A 116 13.72 4.30 -36.98
N ASN A 117 13.05 5.04 -36.08
CA ASN A 117 13.66 6.09 -35.27
C ASN A 117 13.42 5.83 -33.79
N TYR A 118 14.37 6.21 -32.93
CA TYR A 118 14.19 6.14 -31.49
C TYR A 118 13.45 7.38 -30.98
N GLN A 119 12.65 7.17 -29.94
CA GLN A 119 11.98 8.25 -29.21
C GLN A 119 12.81 8.61 -27.95
N PRO A 120 12.81 9.89 -27.55
CA PRO A 120 13.48 10.29 -26.30
C PRO A 120 12.96 9.50 -25.10
N ALA A 121 13.88 9.08 -24.24
CA ALA A 121 13.58 8.40 -22.99
C ALA A 121 14.62 8.80 -21.94
N GLY A 122 14.18 8.84 -20.67
CA GLY A 122 15.03 9.10 -19.53
C GLY A 122 15.55 7.80 -18.90
N THR A 123 16.28 7.97 -17.80
CA THR A 123 16.75 6.90 -16.90
C THR A 123 16.31 7.19 -15.47
N LEU A 124 16.29 6.19 -14.61
CA LEU A 124 16.11 6.40 -13.16
C LEU A 124 17.43 6.83 -12.49
N ALA A 125 18.56 6.33 -13.01
CA ALA A 125 19.88 6.71 -12.49
C ALA A 125 20.08 8.23 -12.54
N GLY A 126 20.56 8.79 -11.44
CA GLY A 126 20.79 10.23 -11.28
C GLY A 126 19.54 11.05 -10.93
N THR A 127 18.35 10.44 -10.86
CA THR A 127 17.13 11.12 -10.41
C THR A 127 16.92 10.96 -8.90
N THR A 128 16.05 11.80 -8.33
CA THR A 128 15.74 11.80 -6.90
C THR A 128 14.36 11.19 -6.64
N LEU A 129 14.33 10.14 -5.81
CA LEU A 129 13.12 9.54 -5.30
C LEU A 129 12.75 10.16 -3.94
N GLY A 130 11.54 10.72 -3.85
CA GLY A 130 10.92 11.15 -2.61
C GLY A 130 9.95 10.10 -2.06
N LEU A 131 10.03 9.82 -0.76
CA LEU A 131 9.16 8.87 -0.07
C LEU A 131 8.37 9.59 1.02
N PHE A 132 7.08 9.80 0.81
CA PHE A 132 6.18 10.28 1.84
C PHE A 132 5.64 9.10 2.65
N GLY A 133 6.15 8.93 3.88
CA GLY A 133 6.05 7.71 4.69
C GLY A 133 7.27 6.80 4.49
N PHE A 134 7.88 6.34 5.60
CA PHE A 134 9.08 5.52 5.56
C PHE A 134 8.93 4.23 6.37
N GLY A 135 7.84 3.49 6.07
CA GLY A 135 7.54 2.16 6.57
C GLY A 135 8.23 1.04 5.75
N GLY A 136 7.86 -0.22 5.99
CA GLY A 136 8.50 -1.38 5.37
C GLY A 136 8.48 -1.38 3.83
N ILE A 137 7.38 -0.92 3.20
CA ILE A 137 7.26 -0.79 1.74
C ILE A 137 8.27 0.25 1.24
N ALA A 138 8.21 1.47 1.78
CA ALA A 138 9.09 2.56 1.38
C ALA A 138 10.58 2.23 1.59
N GLN A 139 10.92 1.56 2.69
CA GLN A 139 12.29 1.10 2.95
C GLN A 139 12.77 0.08 1.90
N ARG A 140 11.88 -0.81 1.42
CA ARG A 140 12.23 -1.74 0.35
C ARG A 140 12.41 -1.01 -0.98
N VAL A 141 11.51 -0.08 -1.32
CA VAL A 141 11.66 0.78 -2.50
C VAL A 141 12.97 1.56 -2.45
N ALA A 142 13.30 2.16 -1.31
CA ALA A 142 14.55 2.91 -1.12
C ALA A 142 15.79 2.07 -1.42
N ARG A 143 15.87 0.82 -0.91
CA ARG A 143 17.02 -0.08 -1.21
C ARG A 143 17.16 -0.38 -2.70
N ILE A 144 16.05 -0.58 -3.40
CA ILE A 144 16.07 -0.84 -4.85
C ILE A 144 16.48 0.42 -5.61
N ALA A 145 15.93 1.58 -5.24
CA ALA A 145 16.26 2.85 -5.88
C ALA A 145 17.73 3.22 -5.72
N LEU A 146 18.30 3.05 -4.52
CA LEU A 146 19.73 3.25 -4.30
C LEU A 146 20.59 2.32 -5.16
N ALA A 147 20.19 1.04 -5.33
CA ALA A 147 20.87 0.09 -6.21
C ALA A 147 20.73 0.43 -7.71
N MET A 148 19.83 1.34 -8.06
CA MET A 148 19.64 1.88 -9.41
C MET A 148 20.28 3.27 -9.58
N ASP A 149 21.20 3.63 -8.71
CA ASP A 149 21.93 4.92 -8.71
C ASP A 149 21.01 6.15 -8.58
N MET A 150 19.88 6.02 -7.88
CA MET A 150 19.02 7.14 -7.53
C MET A 150 19.44 7.76 -6.19
N SER A 151 19.21 9.06 -6.02
CA SER A 151 19.17 9.69 -4.71
C SER A 151 17.84 9.41 -4.03
N VAL A 152 17.84 9.19 -2.71
CA VAL A 152 16.61 8.89 -1.97
C VAL A 152 16.43 9.84 -0.81
N VAL A 153 15.29 10.54 -0.79
CA VAL A 153 14.87 11.46 0.29
C VAL A 153 13.56 10.96 0.87
N ALA A 154 13.43 10.93 2.19
CA ALA A 154 12.24 10.42 2.85
C ALA A 154 11.75 11.32 3.98
N LEU A 155 10.41 11.38 4.13
CA LEU A 155 9.73 12.05 5.21
C LEU A 155 8.88 11.04 6.00
N ARG A 156 8.99 11.07 7.33
CA ARG A 156 8.11 10.33 8.23
C ARG A 156 7.77 11.15 9.47
N ARG A 157 6.68 10.77 10.14
CA ARG A 157 6.20 11.45 11.36
C ARG A 157 7.26 11.50 12.50
N SER A 158 7.99 10.40 12.70
CA SER A 158 8.99 10.31 13.77
C SER A 158 10.36 10.82 13.30
N ALA A 159 10.98 11.70 14.08
CA ALA A 159 12.31 12.24 13.80
C ALA A 159 13.44 11.24 14.13
N VAL A 160 13.32 10.00 13.65
CA VAL A 160 14.34 8.94 13.83
C VAL A 160 15.17 8.83 12.57
N PRO A 161 16.49 8.68 12.64
CA PRO A 161 17.36 8.48 11.48
C PRO A 161 16.92 7.31 10.61
N SER A 162 17.27 7.34 9.33
CA SER A 162 17.02 6.23 8.43
C SER A 162 17.77 4.97 8.91
N PRO A 163 17.13 3.78 8.88
CA PRO A 163 17.83 2.50 9.09
C PRO A 163 18.56 2.03 7.82
N ILE A 164 18.58 2.84 6.76
CA ILE A 164 19.20 2.51 5.46
C ILE A 164 20.18 3.60 5.13
N ASP A 165 21.45 3.22 4.94
CA ASP A 165 22.51 4.13 4.52
C ASP A 165 22.18 4.69 3.13
N GLY A 166 22.50 5.98 2.93
CA GLY A 166 22.25 6.68 1.67
C GLY A 166 20.84 7.27 1.52
N VAL A 167 19.94 7.08 2.51
CA VAL A 167 18.63 7.74 2.53
C VAL A 167 18.71 9.01 3.38
N GLU A 168 18.43 10.15 2.78
CA GLU A 168 18.30 11.43 3.48
C GLU A 168 16.92 11.56 4.11
N MET A 169 16.86 11.90 5.41
CA MET A 169 15.60 12.15 6.11
C MET A 169 15.36 13.65 6.21
N VAL A 170 14.26 14.13 5.59
CA VAL A 170 13.81 15.52 5.69
C VAL A 170 12.76 15.71 6.78
N ARG A 171 12.48 16.95 7.15
CA ARG A 171 11.61 17.28 8.29
C ARG A 171 10.26 17.87 7.89
N SER A 172 10.13 18.36 6.67
CA SER A 172 8.89 18.96 6.16
C SER A 172 8.51 18.38 4.81
N LEU A 173 7.23 18.51 4.46
CA LEU A 173 6.74 18.14 3.13
C LEU A 173 7.37 19.04 2.05
N SER A 174 7.50 20.34 2.31
CA SER A 174 8.11 21.28 1.37
C SER A 174 9.58 20.92 1.06
N ASP A 175 10.35 20.48 2.06
CA ASP A 175 11.72 19.99 1.82
C ASP A 175 11.72 18.75 0.93
N LEU A 176 10.74 17.83 1.14
CA LEU A 176 10.61 16.62 0.33
C LEU A 176 10.26 16.97 -1.12
N VAL A 177 9.14 17.67 -1.33
CA VAL A 177 8.58 17.84 -2.69
C VAL A 177 9.39 18.77 -3.59
N SER A 178 10.21 19.65 -3.01
CA SER A 178 11.02 20.62 -3.77
C SER A 178 12.23 20.02 -4.49
N VAL A 179 12.63 18.80 -4.14
CA VAL A 179 13.89 18.21 -4.64
C VAL A 179 13.70 16.95 -5.47
N VAL A 180 12.48 16.43 -5.59
CA VAL A 180 12.22 15.11 -6.15
C VAL A 180 11.84 15.14 -7.64
N ASP A 181 12.24 14.09 -8.35
CA ASP A 181 11.79 13.77 -9.72
C ASP A 181 10.63 12.73 -9.67
N HIS A 182 10.64 11.86 -8.67
CA HIS A 182 9.59 10.89 -8.40
C HIS A 182 9.13 11.03 -6.95
N LEU A 183 7.83 11.19 -6.72
CA LEU A 183 7.24 11.21 -5.38
C LEU A 183 6.34 10.00 -5.17
N VAL A 184 6.65 9.17 -4.18
CA VAL A 184 5.86 8.00 -3.81
C VAL A 184 5.16 8.23 -2.47
N LEU A 185 3.83 8.09 -2.47
CA LEU A 185 3.01 8.18 -1.27
C LEU A 185 2.85 6.78 -0.68
N ALA A 186 3.40 6.58 0.52
CA ALA A 186 3.40 5.32 1.26
C ALA A 186 3.05 5.50 2.76
N ALA A 187 2.44 6.64 3.10
CA ALA A 187 1.96 6.93 4.45
C ALA A 187 0.48 6.52 4.59
N PRO A 188 0.01 6.19 5.82
CA PRO A 188 -1.41 5.93 6.06
C PRO A 188 -2.27 7.19 5.85
N ALA A 189 -3.55 6.98 5.52
CA ALA A 189 -4.54 8.04 5.54
C ALA A 189 -4.99 8.31 6.98
N THR A 190 -4.84 9.55 7.40
CA THR A 190 -5.28 10.09 8.70
C THR A 190 -5.78 11.51 8.49
N GLU A 191 -6.39 12.12 9.50
CA GLU A 191 -6.76 13.54 9.42
C GLU A 191 -5.57 14.46 9.08
N LEU A 192 -4.36 14.10 9.56
CA LEU A 192 -3.15 14.88 9.31
C LEU A 192 -2.55 14.67 7.91
N THR A 193 -2.91 13.60 7.23
CA THR A 193 -2.39 13.27 5.91
C THR A 193 -3.42 13.40 4.80
N ARG A 194 -4.69 13.69 5.16
CA ARG A 194 -5.74 13.97 4.19
C ARG A 194 -5.36 15.17 3.34
N HIS A 195 -5.42 14.98 2.00
CA HIS A 195 -5.03 16.00 1.02
C HIS A 195 -3.64 16.61 1.28
N VAL A 196 -2.72 15.81 1.80
CA VAL A 196 -1.34 16.26 2.01
C VAL A 196 -0.66 16.66 0.70
N ILE A 197 -1.12 16.11 -0.41
CA ILE A 197 -0.78 16.57 -1.77
C ILE A 197 -1.96 17.41 -2.27
N ASP A 198 -1.85 18.70 -2.07
CA ASP A 198 -2.80 19.75 -2.39
C ASP A 198 -2.17 20.83 -3.29
N ALA A 199 -2.87 21.94 -3.54
CA ALA A 199 -2.37 23.02 -4.38
C ALA A 199 -1.09 23.65 -3.82
N ASP A 200 -0.99 23.80 -2.50
CA ASP A 200 0.17 24.42 -1.87
C ASP A 200 1.41 23.51 -1.98
N SER A 201 1.28 22.22 -1.66
CA SER A 201 2.37 21.26 -1.79
C SER A 201 2.82 21.07 -3.23
N LEU A 202 1.89 21.05 -4.19
CA LEU A 202 2.18 20.97 -5.62
C LEU A 202 2.92 22.21 -6.14
N ALA A 203 2.63 23.40 -5.59
CA ALA A 203 3.33 24.62 -5.96
C ALA A 203 4.83 24.64 -5.57
N PHE A 204 5.25 23.81 -4.63
CA PHE A 204 6.67 23.65 -4.28
C PHE A 204 7.40 22.63 -5.15
N MET A 205 6.68 21.84 -5.94
CA MET A 205 7.28 20.82 -6.80
C MET A 205 8.01 21.44 -7.98
N ARG A 206 9.08 20.79 -8.44
CA ARG A 206 9.70 21.12 -9.73
C ARG A 206 8.78 20.66 -10.86
N PRO A 207 8.76 21.35 -12.01
CA PRO A 207 8.05 20.85 -13.19
C PRO A 207 8.55 19.46 -13.61
N GLY A 208 7.62 18.59 -13.98
CA GLY A 208 7.94 17.28 -14.51
C GLY A 208 7.94 16.13 -13.50
N VAL A 209 7.48 16.34 -12.27
CA VAL A 209 7.42 15.29 -11.24
C VAL A 209 6.50 14.13 -11.66
N HIS A 210 6.95 12.91 -11.40
CA HIS A 210 6.13 11.70 -11.45
C HIS A 210 5.57 11.39 -10.05
N LEU A 211 4.26 11.48 -9.88
CA LEU A 211 3.56 11.13 -8.64
C LEU A 211 3.11 9.66 -8.69
N VAL A 212 3.44 8.89 -7.67
CA VAL A 212 2.99 7.50 -7.49
C VAL A 212 2.23 7.40 -6.16
N ASN A 213 0.98 6.98 -6.19
CA ASN A 213 0.19 6.75 -4.98
C ASN A 213 -0.16 5.27 -4.83
N ILE A 214 0.44 4.61 -3.82
CA ILE A 214 0.18 3.21 -3.44
C ILE A 214 -0.39 3.14 -2.01
N ALA A 215 -0.78 4.25 -1.44
CA ALA A 215 -1.25 4.33 -0.06
C ALA A 215 -2.79 4.43 0.01
N ARG A 216 -3.35 5.61 -0.13
CA ARG A 216 -4.80 5.88 -0.17
C ARG A 216 -5.09 7.09 -1.05
N GLY A 217 -6.23 7.07 -1.75
CA GLY A 217 -6.69 8.18 -2.59
C GLY A 217 -6.83 9.49 -1.82
N ALA A 218 -7.31 9.42 -0.59
CA ALA A 218 -7.54 10.57 0.27
C ALA A 218 -6.27 11.41 0.61
N LEU A 219 -5.06 10.93 0.29
CA LEU A 219 -3.83 11.71 0.45
C LEU A 219 -3.70 12.81 -0.61
N VAL A 220 -4.43 12.72 -1.71
CA VAL A 220 -4.30 13.62 -2.86
C VAL A 220 -5.60 14.39 -3.08
N ASP A 221 -5.52 15.71 -3.13
CA ASP A 221 -6.57 16.53 -3.71
C ASP A 221 -6.57 16.31 -5.23
N GLN A 222 -7.56 15.56 -5.72
CA GLN A 222 -7.62 15.17 -7.13
C GLN A 222 -7.84 16.37 -8.06
N GLU A 223 -8.52 17.44 -7.62
CA GLU A 223 -8.71 18.63 -8.43
C GLU A 223 -7.43 19.48 -8.49
N ALA A 224 -6.65 19.53 -7.41
CA ALA A 224 -5.34 20.16 -7.42
C ALA A 224 -4.36 19.35 -8.32
N LEU A 225 -4.40 18.02 -8.25
CA LEU A 225 -3.63 17.14 -9.12
C LEU A 225 -3.97 17.34 -10.59
N ARG A 226 -5.26 17.50 -10.93
CA ARG A 226 -5.69 17.77 -12.31
C ARG A 226 -5.01 19.01 -12.89
N ARG A 227 -5.05 20.11 -12.13
CA ARG A 227 -4.39 21.36 -12.53
C ARG A 227 -2.88 21.19 -12.72
N ALA A 228 -2.22 20.48 -11.81
CA ALA A 228 -0.78 20.22 -11.87
C ALA A 228 -0.38 19.29 -13.04
N LEU A 229 -1.26 18.38 -13.46
CA LEU A 229 -1.09 17.58 -14.66
C LEU A 229 -1.26 18.43 -15.92
N ASP A 230 -2.25 19.33 -15.95
CA ASP A 230 -2.53 20.20 -17.09
C ASP A 230 -1.37 21.18 -17.32
N ASP A 231 -0.84 21.82 -16.28
CA ASP A 231 0.25 22.80 -16.37
C ASP A 231 1.65 22.18 -16.46
N GLY A 232 1.77 20.86 -16.22
CA GLY A 232 3.02 20.11 -16.33
C GLY A 232 3.90 20.10 -15.08
N THR A 233 3.46 20.66 -13.98
CA THR A 233 4.11 20.46 -12.66
C THR A 233 4.21 18.98 -12.35
N VAL A 234 3.11 18.23 -12.56
CA VAL A 234 3.11 16.76 -12.55
C VAL A 234 3.12 16.26 -13.99
N ALA A 235 4.17 15.56 -14.40
CA ALA A 235 4.28 14.99 -15.74
C ALA A 235 3.47 13.70 -15.90
N ARG A 236 3.29 12.93 -14.84
CA ARG A 236 2.50 11.69 -14.77
C ARG A 236 2.03 11.42 -13.37
N ALA A 237 0.82 10.89 -13.23
CA ALA A 237 0.32 10.30 -12.00
C ALA A 237 0.05 8.80 -12.22
N SER A 238 0.73 7.94 -11.45
CA SER A 238 0.47 6.49 -11.38
C SER A 238 -0.26 6.22 -10.07
N LEU A 239 -1.57 5.96 -10.16
CA LEU A 239 -2.46 5.86 -9.02
C LEU A 239 -3.01 4.44 -8.91
N ASP A 240 -2.62 3.73 -7.86
CA ASP A 240 -3.22 2.43 -7.52
C ASP A 240 -4.49 2.61 -6.67
N VAL A 241 -4.63 3.79 -6.09
CA VAL A 241 -5.71 4.15 -5.16
C VAL A 241 -6.30 5.52 -5.50
N THR A 242 -7.62 5.68 -5.28
CA THR A 242 -8.39 6.90 -5.58
C THR A 242 -9.37 7.23 -4.46
N ASP A 243 -9.99 8.38 -4.51
CA ASP A 243 -11.08 8.79 -3.60
C ASP A 243 -12.20 9.45 -4.43
N PRO A 244 -13.38 8.79 -4.55
CA PRO A 244 -13.78 7.50 -3.95
C PRO A 244 -13.18 6.27 -4.65
N GLU A 245 -13.30 5.10 -4.00
CA GLU A 245 -13.08 3.78 -4.58
C GLU A 245 -14.37 2.95 -4.49
N PRO A 246 -14.89 2.43 -5.65
CA PRO A 246 -14.45 2.69 -7.02
C PRO A 246 -14.78 4.12 -7.48
N LEU A 247 -14.03 4.61 -8.47
CA LEU A 247 -14.35 5.86 -9.15
C LEU A 247 -15.68 5.74 -9.90
N PRO A 248 -16.52 6.79 -9.90
CA PRO A 248 -17.75 6.81 -10.68
C PRO A 248 -17.44 6.81 -12.19
N THR A 249 -18.38 6.24 -12.95
CA THR A 249 -18.31 6.25 -14.43
C THR A 249 -18.17 7.67 -14.96
N GLY A 250 -17.24 7.86 -15.91
CA GLY A 250 -16.97 9.17 -16.50
C GLY A 250 -16.12 10.11 -15.65
N HIS A 251 -15.49 9.59 -14.59
CA HIS A 251 -14.56 10.37 -13.81
C HIS A 251 -13.32 10.74 -14.66
N TRP A 252 -12.88 11.99 -14.58
CA TRP A 252 -11.80 12.55 -15.40
C TRP A 252 -10.46 11.79 -15.32
N LEU A 253 -10.19 11.12 -14.21
CA LEU A 253 -8.98 10.31 -14.04
C LEU A 253 -8.87 9.19 -15.08
N PHE A 254 -10.00 8.65 -15.58
CA PHE A 254 -9.98 7.60 -16.62
C PHE A 254 -9.50 8.12 -17.99
N ASP A 255 -9.80 9.38 -18.30
CA ASP A 255 -9.59 9.95 -19.62
C ASP A 255 -8.34 10.82 -19.71
N HIS A 256 -7.72 11.18 -18.59
CA HIS A 256 -6.58 12.07 -18.59
C HIS A 256 -5.31 11.35 -19.09
N PRO A 257 -4.64 11.84 -20.18
CA PRO A 257 -3.57 11.10 -20.85
C PRO A 257 -2.30 10.89 -20.03
N LYS A 258 -2.12 11.67 -18.97
CA LYS A 258 -0.97 11.58 -18.05
C LYS A 258 -1.31 10.78 -16.78
N VAL A 259 -2.51 10.19 -16.67
CA VAL A 259 -2.93 9.37 -15.52
C VAL A 259 -2.91 7.90 -15.90
N PHE A 260 -2.32 7.08 -15.04
CA PHE A 260 -2.27 5.63 -15.14
C PHE A 260 -2.87 5.04 -13.87
N LEU A 261 -4.03 4.40 -14.04
CA LEU A 261 -4.79 3.82 -12.93
C LEU A 261 -4.61 2.31 -12.88
N THR A 262 -4.53 1.78 -11.66
CA THR A 262 -4.75 0.36 -11.37
C THR A 262 -5.79 0.23 -10.25
N PRO A 263 -6.57 -0.88 -10.24
CA PRO A 263 -7.73 -1.00 -9.36
C PRO A 263 -7.33 -1.52 -7.96
N HIS A 264 -6.52 -0.76 -7.22
CA HIS A 264 -6.00 -1.10 -5.89
C HIS A 264 -5.33 -2.49 -5.88
N ALA A 265 -4.49 -2.75 -6.87
CA ALA A 265 -3.91 -4.07 -7.16
C ALA A 265 -2.38 -4.14 -6.98
N SER A 266 -1.73 -3.06 -6.54
CA SER A 266 -0.27 -3.04 -6.34
C SER A 266 0.24 -4.10 -5.34
N TRP A 267 -0.62 -4.55 -4.43
CA TRP A 267 -0.34 -5.59 -3.45
C TRP A 267 -0.44 -7.02 -4.00
N VAL A 268 -1.09 -7.21 -5.15
CA VAL A 268 -1.33 -8.53 -5.73
C VAL A 268 -0.03 -9.18 -6.17
N GLY A 269 0.22 -10.38 -5.67
CA GLY A 269 1.37 -11.17 -6.04
C GLY A 269 1.38 -12.53 -5.32
N PRO A 270 1.99 -13.56 -5.91
CA PRO A 270 1.94 -14.94 -5.40
C PRO A 270 2.29 -15.10 -3.91
N PRO A 271 3.26 -14.37 -3.32
CA PRO A 271 3.64 -14.61 -1.95
C PRO A 271 2.76 -13.92 -0.89
N PHE A 272 1.77 -13.09 -1.29
CA PHE A 272 1.03 -12.26 -0.33
C PHE A 272 0.26 -13.08 0.70
N LEU A 273 -0.64 -13.95 0.24
CA LEU A 273 -1.52 -14.71 1.13
C LEU A 273 -0.72 -15.70 2.02
N GLU A 274 0.28 -16.35 1.43
CA GLU A 274 1.17 -17.23 2.18
C GLU A 274 1.89 -16.46 3.29
N LYS A 275 2.48 -15.32 2.95
CA LYS A 275 3.20 -14.48 3.91
C LYS A 275 2.30 -13.91 4.99
N ALA A 276 1.10 -13.46 4.63
CA ALA A 276 0.11 -13.00 5.61
C ALA A 276 -0.31 -14.13 6.57
N THR A 277 -0.50 -15.35 6.03
CA THR A 277 -0.82 -16.54 6.83
C THR A 277 0.35 -16.95 7.74
N ASP A 278 1.60 -16.87 7.25
CA ASP A 278 2.78 -17.13 8.09
C ASP A 278 2.89 -16.14 9.24
N MET A 279 2.69 -14.84 8.97
CA MET A 279 2.67 -13.81 10.01
C MET A 279 1.55 -14.03 11.03
N PHE A 280 0.37 -14.49 10.56
CA PHE A 280 -0.71 -14.91 11.46
C PHE A 280 -0.26 -16.09 12.33
N CYS A 281 0.32 -17.12 11.74
CA CYS A 281 0.80 -18.30 12.48
C CYS A 281 1.85 -17.93 13.51
N ASP A 282 2.79 -17.03 13.19
CA ASP A 282 3.79 -16.55 14.16
C ASP A 282 3.14 -15.78 15.31
N ASN A 283 2.12 -14.98 15.03
CA ASN A 283 1.33 -14.30 16.07
C ASN A 283 0.47 -15.28 16.86
N LEU A 284 -0.04 -16.34 16.23
CA LEU A 284 -0.83 -17.37 16.93
C LEU A 284 0.04 -18.13 17.94
N GLU A 285 1.29 -18.47 17.60
CA GLU A 285 2.24 -19.03 18.56
C GLU A 285 2.46 -18.11 19.76
N ARG A 286 2.67 -16.80 19.50
CA ARG A 286 2.82 -15.79 20.56
C ARG A 286 1.58 -15.68 21.44
N TYR A 287 0.40 -15.67 20.81
CA TYR A 287 -0.89 -15.58 21.51
C TYR A 287 -1.09 -16.78 22.47
N LEU A 288 -0.77 -17.98 22.02
CA LEU A 288 -0.89 -19.21 22.79
C LEU A 288 -0.02 -19.23 24.05
N VAL A 289 1.13 -18.57 24.03
CA VAL A 289 2.07 -18.51 25.16
C VAL A 289 2.06 -17.16 25.88
N GLY A 290 1.09 -16.29 25.57
CA GLY A 290 0.92 -14.99 26.22
C GLY A 290 2.02 -13.98 25.91
N GLN A 291 2.74 -14.12 24.80
CA GLN A 291 3.74 -13.17 24.34
C GLN A 291 3.10 -11.98 23.59
N PRO A 292 3.75 -10.80 23.57
CA PRO A 292 3.28 -9.66 22.78
C PRO A 292 3.15 -9.98 21.30
N LEU A 293 2.02 -9.62 20.69
CA LEU A 293 1.78 -9.81 19.26
C LEU A 293 2.55 -8.77 18.42
N GLN A 294 2.87 -9.14 17.20
CA GLN A 294 3.47 -8.24 16.20
C GLN A 294 2.37 -7.56 15.37
N GLY A 295 2.64 -6.35 14.88
CA GLY A 295 1.71 -5.63 14.03
C GLY A 295 0.43 -5.18 14.73
N VAL A 296 0.48 -4.99 16.05
CA VAL A 296 -0.65 -4.46 16.84
C VAL A 296 -1.00 -3.07 16.31
N VAL A 297 -2.30 -2.87 16.06
CA VAL A 297 -2.85 -1.60 15.63
C VAL A 297 -3.16 -0.76 16.86
N GLY A 298 -2.54 0.42 16.96
CA GLY A 298 -2.78 1.36 18.04
C GLY A 298 -4.07 2.15 17.87
N GLY A 299 -4.42 2.99 18.87
CA GLY A 299 -5.64 3.81 18.85
C GLY A 299 -5.72 4.82 17.69
N GLU A 300 -4.60 5.13 17.04
CA GLU A 300 -4.54 5.99 15.84
C GLU A 300 -4.63 5.17 14.51
N GLY A 301 -4.91 3.86 14.60
CA GLY A 301 -5.12 3.00 13.44
C GLY A 301 -3.84 2.44 12.79
N TYR A 302 -2.65 2.78 13.31
CA TYR A 302 -1.37 2.31 12.75
C TYR A 302 -0.26 2.14 13.80
#